data_7a7f34d4a1bc1f5cfb0dabfdf89ae868
#
_entry.id   7a7f34d4a1bc1f5cfb0dabfdf89ae868
#
_cell.length_a   1.000
_cell.length_b   1.000
_cell.length_c   1.000
_cell.angle_alpha   90.00
_cell.angle_beta   90.00
_cell.angle_gamma   90.00
#
_symmetry.space_group_name_H-M   'P 1'
#
loop_
_entity.id
_entity.type
_entity.pdbx_description
1 polymer ?
#
loop_
_entity_poly.entity_id
_entity_poly.type
_entity_poly.pdbx_seq_one_letter_code
_entity_poly.pdbx_strand_id
1 'polypeptide(L)'
;MSHTDSKNTSTLRRTLLLVTTGVLVVGITVAVIVAARPGASPAQTGTASAPATTSGTASSQDALAAAADALGFRQTTAADVGVVENLPPDTALLAPSKTMLAVGSAAPDFTLTTATGEKVRLSDFAGKTVLLEFFATWCPHCQAEAQHLTKMYESLPRSDFAFLSVNADSEDPASLYAFERFFHVPWPALLDPGSPAGSFKQAGGAGPVTRAYGVSLYPTFYVIDPRGRLSWRNDREQPDMLLSEKLHDAAG
;
A
#
# COMPACT_ATOMS: atom_id res chain seq x y z
N MET A 1 -4.93 -17.88 65.95
CA MET A 1 -4.06 -16.72 66.14
C MET A 1 -4.06 -16.00 64.82
N SER A 2 -5.03 -15.10 64.53
CA SER A 2 -5.01 -13.63 64.83
C SER A 2 -3.80 -12.96 64.20
N HIS A 3 -3.89 -12.05 63.26
CA HIS A 3 -4.50 -10.75 63.17
C HIS A 3 -4.34 -10.21 61.73
N THR A 4 -5.32 -9.65 61.16
CA THR A 4 -5.89 -8.29 61.01
C THR A 4 -5.35 -7.57 59.76
N ASP A 5 -6.19 -7.41 58.80
CA ASP A 5 -7.00 -6.22 58.46
C ASP A 5 -6.20 -4.89 58.30
N SER A 6 -6.15 -4.36 57.09
CA SER A 6 -6.11 -2.93 56.89
C SER A 6 -6.70 -2.52 55.54
N LYS A 7 -7.95 -2.08 55.62
CA LYS A 7 -8.64 -1.28 54.60
C LYS A 7 -7.93 0.05 54.45
N ASN A 8 -7.67 0.49 53.22
CA ASN A 8 -7.49 1.92 52.97
C ASN A 8 -8.32 2.36 51.77
N THR A 9 -9.48 2.90 52.11
CA THR A 9 -10.36 3.64 51.24
C THR A 9 -9.88 5.09 51.23
N SER A 10 -9.36 5.58 50.12
CA SER A 10 -9.21 7.01 49.90
C SER A 10 -10.12 7.47 48.75
N THR A 11 -11.20 8.06 49.19
CA THR A 11 -12.15 8.90 48.47
C THR A 11 -11.41 10.11 47.88
N LEU A 12 -11.32 10.25 46.59
CA LEU A 12 -10.89 11.48 45.93
C LEU A 12 -12.02 12.09 45.13
N ARG A 13 -12.37 13.25 45.61
CA ARG A 13 -13.44 14.18 45.24
C ARG A 13 -13.39 14.53 43.74
N ARG A 14 -14.58 14.46 43.14
CA ARG A 14 -14.91 15.09 41.86
C ARG A 14 -14.75 16.61 41.98
N THR A 15 -13.92 17.20 41.14
CA THR A 15 -13.99 18.62 40.82
C THR A 15 -14.41 18.75 39.36
N LEU A 16 -15.66 19.11 39.19
CA LEU A 16 -16.30 19.44 37.91
C LEU A 16 -15.90 20.90 37.60
N LEU A 17 -15.07 21.12 36.58
CA LEU A 17 -14.81 22.46 36.05
C LEU A 17 -15.53 22.59 34.71
N LEU A 18 -16.66 23.29 34.73
CA LEU A 18 -17.36 23.78 33.56
C LEU A 18 -16.59 24.97 32.98
N VAL A 19 -15.98 24.82 31.81
CA VAL A 19 -15.51 25.95 31.02
C VAL A 19 -16.43 26.09 29.82
N THR A 20 -17.32 27.04 29.93
CA THR A 20 -18.12 27.58 28.81
C THR A 20 -17.27 28.63 28.11
N THR A 21 -16.84 28.36 26.88
CA THR A 21 -16.33 29.39 25.98
C THR A 21 -17.10 29.37 24.67
N GLY A 22 -17.72 30.51 24.43
CA GLY A 22 -18.61 30.76 23.32
C GLY A 22 -17.89 30.75 21.96
N VAL A 23 -18.54 30.18 21.01
CA VAL A 23 -18.17 30.25 19.58
C VAL A 23 -18.72 31.53 19.00
N LEU A 24 -17.83 32.46 18.67
CA LEU A 24 -18.15 33.66 17.89
C LEU A 24 -18.10 33.28 16.39
N VAL A 25 -19.26 33.12 15.74
CA VAL A 25 -19.37 32.95 14.32
C VAL A 25 -19.33 34.32 13.65
N VAL A 26 -18.21 34.68 13.03
CA VAL A 26 -18.12 35.84 12.14
C VAL A 26 -18.42 35.38 10.72
N GLY A 27 -19.63 35.62 10.28
CA GLY A 27 -20.05 35.44 8.88
C GLY A 27 -19.53 36.60 8.01
N ILE A 28 -18.67 36.32 7.07
CA ILE A 28 -18.31 37.25 6.01
C ILE A 28 -19.11 36.86 4.76
N THR A 29 -20.18 37.62 4.51
CA THR A 29 -20.91 37.61 3.25
C THR A 29 -20.18 38.50 2.25
N VAL A 30 -19.56 37.91 1.23
CA VAL A 30 -19.05 38.67 0.07
C VAL A 30 -20.18 38.79 -0.94
N ALA A 31 -20.73 39.99 -1.06
CA ALA A 31 -21.69 40.35 -2.10
C ALA A 31 -20.91 40.69 -3.37
N VAL A 32 -21.10 39.88 -4.42
CA VAL A 32 -20.60 40.20 -5.77
C VAL A 32 -21.66 41.09 -6.44
N ILE A 33 -21.34 42.36 -6.62
CA ILE A 33 -22.16 43.30 -7.42
C ILE A 33 -21.72 43.19 -8.88
N VAL A 34 -22.60 42.61 -9.71
CA VAL A 34 -22.45 42.62 -11.16
C VAL A 34 -23.06 43.92 -11.67
N ALA A 35 -22.22 44.86 -12.08
CA ALA A 35 -22.65 46.06 -12.78
C ALA A 35 -22.57 45.79 -14.31
N ALA A 36 -23.72 45.70 -14.96
CA ALA A 36 -23.84 45.72 -16.41
C ALA A 36 -23.67 47.12 -16.94
N ARG A 37 -22.83 47.33 -17.97
CA ARG A 37 -22.83 48.52 -18.81
C ARG A 37 -22.98 48.10 -20.27
N PRO A 38 -23.87 48.72 -21.03
CA PRO A 38 -23.98 48.53 -22.48
C PRO A 38 -23.20 49.57 -23.23
N GLY A 39 -22.65 49.19 -24.37
CA GLY A 39 -22.39 50.16 -25.43
C GLY A 39 -21.05 50.13 -26.13
N ALA A 40 -21.13 49.87 -27.44
CA ALA A 40 -20.33 50.33 -28.55
C ALA A 40 -19.06 49.58 -28.90
N SER A 41 -19.15 48.87 -30.03
CA SER A 41 -18.07 48.59 -30.99
C SER A 41 -17.58 49.86 -31.70
N PRO A 42 -16.36 49.99 -32.14
CA PRO A 42 -16.03 49.48 -33.47
C PRO A 42 -14.66 48.79 -33.61
N ALA A 43 -14.54 48.10 -34.75
CA ALA A 43 -13.44 47.37 -35.27
C ALA A 43 -12.08 48.13 -35.30
N GLN A 44 -11.02 47.41 -34.94
CA GLN A 44 -9.68 47.65 -35.55
C GLN A 44 -8.95 46.31 -35.70
N THR A 45 -8.63 46.02 -36.93
CA THR A 45 -7.70 45.03 -37.43
C THR A 45 -6.29 45.27 -36.88
N GLY A 46 -5.73 44.25 -36.22
CA GLY A 46 -4.34 44.24 -35.76
C GLY A 46 -3.90 42.81 -35.56
N THR A 47 -3.30 42.22 -36.60
CA THR A 47 -2.57 40.97 -36.55
C THR A 47 -1.37 41.12 -35.61
N ALA A 48 -1.51 40.60 -34.39
CA ALA A 48 -0.39 40.32 -33.53
C ALA A 48 -0.44 38.83 -33.20
N SER A 49 0.40 38.07 -33.86
CA SER A 49 0.67 36.67 -33.57
C SER A 49 1.30 36.60 -32.18
N ALA A 50 0.49 36.28 -31.15
CA ALA A 50 1.02 35.90 -29.86
C ALA A 50 1.63 34.50 -29.99
N PRO A 51 2.81 34.22 -29.38
CA PRO A 51 3.32 32.87 -29.35
C PRO A 51 2.33 32.01 -28.58
N ALA A 52 1.85 30.97 -29.21
CA ALA A 52 1.07 29.92 -28.56
C ALA A 52 1.95 29.28 -27.46
N THR A 53 1.75 29.73 -26.24
CA THR A 53 2.25 29.02 -25.07
C THR A 53 1.42 27.72 -25.00
N THR A 54 1.95 26.68 -25.59
CA THR A 54 1.47 25.30 -25.39
C THR A 54 1.73 24.95 -23.93
N SER A 55 0.84 25.35 -23.04
CA SER A 55 0.71 24.75 -21.72
C SER A 55 0.17 23.35 -21.95
N GLY A 56 1.03 22.43 -22.35
CA GLY A 56 0.75 21.02 -22.33
C GLY A 56 0.49 20.67 -20.87
N THR A 57 -0.77 20.42 -20.55
CA THR A 57 -1.15 19.82 -19.27
C THR A 57 -0.46 18.47 -19.23
N ALA A 58 0.58 18.34 -18.40
CA ALA A 58 1.23 17.06 -18.18
C ALA A 58 0.15 16.03 -17.83
N SER A 59 0.23 14.84 -18.42
CA SER A 59 -0.71 13.79 -18.08
C SER A 59 -0.53 13.43 -16.59
N SER A 60 -1.55 12.84 -15.99
CA SER A 60 -1.44 12.36 -14.59
C SER A 60 -0.26 11.40 -14.41
N GLN A 61 0.09 10.64 -15.44
CA GLN A 61 1.25 9.75 -15.44
C GLN A 61 2.58 10.51 -15.51
N ASP A 62 2.67 11.60 -16.27
CA ASP A 62 3.88 12.43 -16.31
C ASP A 62 4.11 13.12 -14.95
N ALA A 63 3.03 13.56 -14.30
CA ALA A 63 3.12 14.14 -12.95
C ALA A 63 3.57 13.10 -11.92
N LEU A 64 3.06 11.86 -12.01
CA LEU A 64 3.45 10.75 -11.15
C LEU A 64 4.92 10.36 -11.40
N ALA A 65 5.35 10.28 -12.65
CA ALA A 65 6.73 10.00 -13.00
C ALA A 65 7.69 11.07 -12.46
N ALA A 66 7.33 12.35 -12.61
CA ALA A 66 8.12 13.47 -12.07
C ALA A 66 8.20 13.43 -10.52
N ALA A 67 7.10 13.09 -9.85
CA ALA A 67 7.09 12.92 -8.40
C ALA A 67 7.98 11.74 -7.95
N ALA A 68 7.91 10.62 -8.66
CA ALA A 68 8.75 9.45 -8.39
C ALA A 68 10.25 9.75 -8.61
N ASP A 69 10.58 10.50 -9.68
CA ASP A 69 11.95 10.92 -9.95
C ASP A 69 12.47 11.89 -8.87
N ALA A 70 11.61 12.79 -8.37
CA ALA A 70 11.94 13.73 -7.30
C ALA A 70 12.20 13.05 -5.94
N LEU A 71 11.62 11.87 -5.68
CA LEU A 71 11.90 11.08 -4.50
C LEU A 71 13.33 10.53 -4.49
N GLY A 72 13.96 10.38 -5.67
CA GLY A 72 15.31 9.83 -5.77
C GLY A 72 15.40 8.42 -5.20
N PHE A 73 14.50 7.53 -5.63
CA PHE A 73 14.41 6.16 -5.11
C PHE A 73 15.78 5.47 -5.14
N ARG A 74 16.16 4.91 -4.01
CA ARG A 74 17.35 4.08 -3.88
C ARG A 74 17.01 2.78 -3.16
N GLN A 75 17.78 1.75 -3.44
CA GLN A 75 17.63 0.50 -2.71
C GLN A 75 17.95 0.72 -1.22
N THR A 76 17.06 0.25 -0.37
CA THR A 76 17.21 0.29 1.07
C THR A 76 18.06 -0.90 1.53
N THR A 77 18.96 -0.68 2.46
CA THR A 77 19.72 -1.77 3.06
C THR A 77 19.19 -2.11 4.46
N ALA A 78 19.55 -3.30 4.97
CA ALA A 78 19.19 -3.68 6.33
C ALA A 78 19.69 -2.66 7.37
N ALA A 79 20.83 -2.01 7.13
CA ALA A 79 21.38 -0.97 7.98
C ALA A 79 20.51 0.30 8.00
N ASP A 80 19.91 0.68 6.87
CA ASP A 80 19.05 1.86 6.75
C ASP A 80 17.78 1.76 7.63
N VAL A 81 17.26 0.55 7.82
CA VAL A 81 16.03 0.29 8.60
C VAL A 81 16.29 -0.29 9.99
N GLY A 82 17.55 -0.47 10.37
CA GLY A 82 17.95 -1.03 11.66
C GLY A 82 17.57 -2.50 11.82
N VAL A 83 17.46 -3.23 10.73
CA VAL A 83 17.25 -4.68 10.74
C VAL A 83 18.57 -5.36 11.10
N VAL A 84 18.53 -6.27 12.06
CA VAL A 84 19.70 -7.08 12.44
C VAL A 84 19.85 -8.20 11.41
N GLU A 85 20.94 -8.16 10.63
CA GLU A 85 21.24 -9.15 9.56
C GLU A 85 21.50 -10.58 10.06
N ASN A 86 21.49 -10.82 11.36
CA ASN A 86 21.76 -12.14 11.95
C ASN A 86 20.47 -12.95 12.15
N LEU A 87 19.64 -13.06 11.12
CA LEU A 87 18.64 -14.12 11.12
C LEU A 87 19.35 -15.47 10.88
N PRO A 88 19.04 -16.51 11.66
CA PRO A 88 19.59 -17.83 11.41
C PRO A 88 19.29 -18.26 9.96
N PRO A 89 20.21 -18.98 9.30
CA PRO A 89 20.01 -19.43 7.92
C PRO A 89 18.76 -20.30 7.70
N ASP A 90 18.18 -20.81 8.79
CA ASP A 90 16.99 -21.67 8.76
C ASP A 90 15.65 -20.95 8.95
N THR A 91 15.61 -19.61 8.82
CA THR A 91 14.34 -18.86 9.00
C THR A 91 13.26 -19.26 8.00
N ALA A 92 13.63 -19.73 6.82
CA ALA A 92 12.70 -20.29 5.83
C ALA A 92 11.95 -21.55 6.33
N LEU A 93 12.48 -22.23 7.34
CA LEU A 93 11.88 -23.43 7.95
C LEU A 93 10.97 -23.12 9.15
N LEU A 94 10.93 -21.85 9.59
CA LEU A 94 10.04 -21.47 10.69
C LEU A 94 8.57 -21.48 10.21
N ALA A 95 7.69 -21.92 11.11
CA ALA A 95 6.25 -21.90 10.83
C ALA A 95 5.78 -20.46 10.58
N PRO A 96 4.86 -20.24 9.61
CA PRO A 96 4.24 -18.95 9.38
C PRO A 96 3.58 -18.39 10.63
N SER A 97 3.45 -17.06 10.70
CA SER A 97 2.77 -16.37 11.80
C SER A 97 1.36 -16.94 12.03
N LYS A 98 0.97 -17.07 13.29
CA LYS A 98 -0.36 -17.56 13.68
C LYS A 98 -1.49 -16.62 13.26
N THR A 99 -1.18 -15.37 12.93
CA THR A 99 -2.16 -14.38 12.46
C THR A 99 -2.56 -14.57 11.00
N MET A 100 -1.73 -15.24 10.21
CA MET A 100 -2.02 -15.52 8.80
C MET A 100 -3.24 -16.41 8.62
N LEU A 101 -3.97 -16.20 7.54
CA LEU A 101 -5.12 -17.03 7.17
C LEU A 101 -4.72 -18.50 6.96
N ALA A 102 -5.61 -19.41 7.31
CA ALA A 102 -5.33 -20.83 7.19
C ALA A 102 -5.31 -21.30 5.74
N VAL A 103 -4.39 -22.21 5.40
CA VAL A 103 -4.42 -22.95 4.13
C VAL A 103 -5.74 -23.71 4.03
N GLY A 104 -6.33 -23.72 2.84
CA GLY A 104 -7.64 -24.28 2.54
C GLY A 104 -8.81 -23.32 2.74
N SER A 105 -8.62 -22.14 3.39
CA SER A 105 -9.67 -21.12 3.47
C SER A 105 -9.84 -20.38 2.13
N ALA A 106 -11.01 -19.78 1.92
CA ALA A 106 -11.20 -18.87 0.78
C ALA A 106 -10.32 -17.62 0.96
N ALA A 107 -9.68 -17.19 -0.11
CA ALA A 107 -8.96 -15.91 -0.14
C ALA A 107 -10.00 -14.77 -0.07
N PRO A 108 -9.89 -13.82 0.87
CA PRO A 108 -10.75 -12.65 0.89
C PRO A 108 -10.61 -11.84 -0.41
N ASP A 109 -11.73 -11.62 -1.11
CA ASP A 109 -11.72 -10.77 -2.30
C ASP A 109 -11.48 -9.31 -1.93
N PHE A 110 -10.82 -8.58 -2.81
CA PHE A 110 -10.56 -7.15 -2.62
C PHE A 110 -10.53 -6.42 -3.96
N THR A 111 -10.70 -5.10 -3.91
CA THR A 111 -10.41 -4.20 -5.03
C THR A 111 -9.50 -3.09 -4.52
N LEU A 112 -8.32 -2.99 -5.10
CA LEU A 112 -7.32 -1.96 -4.80
C LEU A 112 -6.95 -1.21 -6.09
N THR A 113 -6.13 -0.17 -5.96
CA THR A 113 -5.66 0.62 -7.11
C THR A 113 -4.14 0.50 -7.26
N THR A 114 -3.68 0.53 -8.49
CA THR A 114 -2.26 0.71 -8.83
C THR A 114 -1.81 2.15 -8.50
N ALA A 115 -0.52 2.41 -8.60
CA ALA A 115 0.03 3.77 -8.49
C ALA A 115 -0.57 4.73 -9.54
N THR A 116 -0.97 4.22 -10.71
CA THR A 116 -1.59 5.01 -11.79
C THR A 116 -3.11 5.17 -11.63
N GLY A 117 -3.71 4.59 -10.58
CA GLY A 117 -5.13 4.67 -10.28
C GLY A 117 -6.01 3.63 -10.99
N GLU A 118 -5.42 2.66 -11.69
CA GLU A 118 -6.15 1.53 -12.26
C GLU A 118 -6.69 0.63 -11.14
N LYS A 119 -7.96 0.24 -11.25
CA LYS A 119 -8.60 -0.68 -10.30
C LYS A 119 -8.33 -2.12 -10.68
N VAL A 120 -7.85 -2.89 -9.72
CA VAL A 120 -7.58 -4.32 -9.85
C VAL A 120 -8.32 -5.06 -8.75
N ARG A 121 -9.02 -6.12 -9.12
CA ARG A 121 -9.75 -6.99 -8.20
C ARG A 121 -9.14 -8.38 -8.20
N LEU A 122 -9.01 -9.00 -7.02
CA LEU A 122 -8.47 -10.36 -6.93
C LEU A 122 -9.31 -11.37 -7.74
N SER A 123 -10.63 -11.27 -7.70
CA SER A 123 -11.53 -12.18 -8.45
C SER A 123 -11.43 -12.05 -9.98
N ASP A 124 -10.80 -11.00 -10.53
CA ASP A 124 -10.53 -10.90 -11.96
C ASP A 124 -9.50 -11.94 -12.45
N PHE A 125 -8.78 -12.57 -11.52
CA PHE A 125 -7.81 -13.64 -11.75
C PHE A 125 -8.37 -15.04 -11.47
N ALA A 126 -9.68 -15.18 -11.32
CA ALA A 126 -10.32 -16.49 -11.13
C ALA A 126 -9.94 -17.47 -12.25
N GLY A 127 -9.66 -18.71 -11.89
CA GLY A 127 -9.18 -19.74 -12.82
C GLY A 127 -7.67 -19.77 -13.01
N LYS A 128 -6.92 -18.81 -12.44
CA LYS A 128 -5.46 -18.82 -12.42
C LYS A 128 -4.93 -19.14 -11.03
N THR A 129 -3.72 -19.66 -10.96
CA THR A 129 -2.95 -19.68 -9.71
C THR A 129 -2.37 -18.29 -9.49
N VAL A 130 -2.67 -17.69 -8.34
CA VAL A 130 -2.22 -16.33 -8.01
C VAL A 130 -1.15 -16.38 -6.93
N LEU A 131 0.01 -15.76 -7.19
CA LEU A 131 0.92 -15.35 -6.14
C LEU A 131 0.50 -13.97 -5.64
N LEU A 132 0.10 -13.91 -4.38
CA LEU A 132 -0.23 -12.66 -3.69
C LEU A 132 0.87 -12.35 -2.68
N GLU A 133 1.60 -11.27 -2.93
CA GLU A 133 2.64 -10.74 -2.05
C GLU A 133 2.11 -9.54 -1.28
N PHE A 134 2.46 -9.44 0.00
CA PHE A 134 2.36 -8.22 0.79
C PHE A 134 3.77 -7.73 1.11
N PHE A 135 4.05 -6.48 0.76
CA PHE A 135 5.38 -5.89 0.85
C PHE A 135 5.34 -4.42 1.29
N ALA A 136 6.51 -3.84 1.50
CA ALA A 136 6.68 -2.40 1.63
C ALA A 136 7.86 -1.95 0.75
N THR A 137 7.75 -0.79 0.12
CA THR A 137 8.77 -0.29 -0.83
C THR A 137 10.13 -0.06 -0.18
N TRP A 138 10.15 0.28 1.10
CA TRP A 138 11.38 0.49 1.90
C TRP A 138 11.97 -0.79 2.50
N CYS A 139 11.29 -1.94 2.40
CA CYS A 139 11.73 -3.19 3.03
C CYS A 139 12.87 -3.84 2.23
N PRO A 140 14.09 -4.04 2.80
CA PRO A 140 15.22 -4.58 2.05
C PRO A 140 14.98 -6.00 1.52
N HIS A 141 14.32 -6.85 2.31
CA HIS A 141 13.96 -8.21 1.93
C HIS A 141 12.97 -8.23 0.76
N CYS A 142 11.97 -7.33 0.77
CA CYS A 142 11.02 -7.19 -0.35
C CYS A 142 11.71 -6.69 -1.62
N GLN A 143 12.70 -5.80 -1.48
CA GLN A 143 13.48 -5.30 -2.61
C GLN A 143 14.36 -6.38 -3.24
N ALA A 144 14.95 -7.25 -2.42
CA ALA A 144 15.67 -8.42 -2.90
C ALA A 144 14.74 -9.40 -3.60
N GLU A 145 13.59 -9.68 -2.99
CA GLU A 145 12.57 -10.59 -3.53
C GLU A 145 12.00 -10.11 -4.87
N ALA A 146 11.78 -8.80 -5.05
CA ALA A 146 11.25 -8.24 -6.30
C ALA A 146 12.08 -8.63 -7.53
N GLN A 147 13.41 -8.74 -7.40
CA GLN A 147 14.29 -9.17 -8.50
C GLN A 147 14.11 -10.65 -8.83
N HIS A 148 13.91 -11.48 -7.82
CA HIS A 148 13.68 -12.92 -7.97
C HIS A 148 12.31 -13.18 -8.58
N LEU A 149 11.28 -12.52 -8.06
CA LEU A 149 9.93 -12.63 -8.57
C LEU A 149 9.80 -12.18 -10.02
N THR A 150 10.52 -11.13 -10.44
CA THR A 150 10.52 -10.68 -11.84
C THR A 150 10.99 -11.79 -12.77
N LYS A 151 12.10 -12.45 -12.45
CA LYS A 151 12.62 -13.57 -13.26
C LYS A 151 11.66 -14.75 -13.27
N MET A 152 11.09 -15.09 -12.12
CA MET A 152 10.11 -16.17 -12.02
C MET A 152 8.85 -15.85 -12.85
N TYR A 153 8.34 -14.63 -12.71
CA TYR A 153 7.16 -14.19 -13.46
C TYR A 153 7.38 -14.30 -14.97
N GLU A 154 8.54 -13.93 -15.49
CA GLU A 154 8.89 -14.03 -16.91
C GLU A 154 8.90 -15.47 -17.42
N SER A 155 9.21 -16.45 -16.57
CA SER A 155 9.28 -17.86 -16.91
C SER A 155 7.92 -18.59 -16.92
N LEU A 156 6.89 -18.01 -16.28
CA LEU A 156 5.58 -18.64 -16.10
C LEU A 156 4.57 -18.25 -17.20
N PRO A 157 3.70 -19.18 -17.67
CA PRO A 157 2.65 -18.88 -18.64
C PRO A 157 1.56 -18.00 -18.01
N ARG A 158 1.27 -16.85 -18.65
CA ARG A 158 0.26 -15.88 -18.18
C ARG A 158 -1.18 -16.38 -18.28
N SER A 159 -1.43 -17.44 -19.01
CA SER A 159 -2.74 -18.13 -19.03
C SER A 159 -3.08 -18.70 -17.67
N ASP A 160 -2.08 -19.27 -16.97
CA ASP A 160 -2.28 -20.13 -15.81
C ASP A 160 -1.87 -19.46 -14.50
N PHE A 161 -0.97 -18.47 -14.57
CA PHE A 161 -0.39 -17.80 -13.42
C PHE A 161 -0.60 -16.29 -13.46
N ALA A 162 -0.80 -15.69 -12.31
CA ALA A 162 -0.81 -14.26 -12.10
C ALA A 162 -0.06 -13.89 -10.81
N PHE A 163 0.57 -12.73 -10.80
CA PHE A 163 1.18 -12.16 -9.60
C PHE A 163 0.48 -10.87 -9.27
N LEU A 164 0.28 -10.62 -7.99
CA LEU A 164 -0.23 -9.39 -7.40
C LEU A 164 0.63 -9.04 -6.20
N SER A 165 1.11 -7.81 -6.13
CA SER A 165 1.80 -7.31 -4.94
C SER A 165 0.97 -6.20 -4.30
N VAL A 166 0.74 -6.29 -2.99
CA VAL A 166 0.03 -5.30 -2.18
C VAL A 166 1.04 -4.54 -1.35
N ASN A 167 1.20 -3.25 -1.65
CA ASN A 167 1.97 -2.35 -0.78
C ASN A 167 1.18 -2.10 0.50
N ALA A 168 1.59 -2.79 1.55
CA ALA A 168 0.87 -2.91 2.81
C ALA A 168 1.12 -1.73 3.78
N ASP A 169 2.03 -0.83 3.47
CA ASP A 169 2.43 0.28 4.33
C ASP A 169 1.87 1.65 3.90
N SER A 170 0.83 1.67 3.09
CA SER A 170 0.11 2.91 2.72
C SER A 170 1.00 4.05 2.24
N GLU A 171 2.03 3.76 1.49
CA GLU A 171 2.87 4.78 0.90
C GLU A 171 2.10 5.53 -0.20
N ASP A 172 2.60 6.72 -0.52
CA ASP A 172 2.01 7.49 -1.60
C ASP A 172 2.25 6.79 -2.97
N PRO A 173 1.42 7.08 -3.98
CA PRO A 173 1.55 6.45 -5.29
C PRO A 173 2.92 6.65 -5.94
N ALA A 174 3.63 7.75 -5.64
CA ALA A 174 4.92 8.04 -6.24
C ALA A 174 6.01 7.07 -5.72
N SER A 175 5.99 6.72 -4.44
CA SER A 175 6.89 5.72 -3.85
C SER A 175 6.69 4.35 -4.49
N LEU A 176 5.42 3.91 -4.66
CA LEU A 176 5.11 2.65 -5.32
C LEU A 176 5.55 2.66 -6.79
N TYR A 177 5.26 3.72 -7.52
CA TYR A 177 5.65 3.87 -8.92
C TYR A 177 7.18 3.88 -9.10
N ALA A 178 7.91 4.52 -8.18
CA ALA A 178 9.36 4.52 -8.17
C ALA A 178 9.93 3.11 -7.95
N PHE A 179 9.35 2.34 -7.03
CA PHE A 179 9.70 0.94 -6.79
C PHE A 179 9.47 0.07 -8.03
N GLU A 180 8.27 0.13 -8.63
CA GLU A 180 7.93 -0.63 -9.84
C GLU A 180 8.93 -0.36 -10.98
N ARG A 181 9.27 0.91 -11.21
CA ARG A 181 10.24 1.31 -12.23
C ARG A 181 11.65 0.80 -11.94
N PHE A 182 12.10 0.93 -10.68
CA PHE A 182 13.45 0.56 -10.28
C PHE A 182 13.69 -0.96 -10.37
N PHE A 183 12.72 -1.76 -9.95
CA PHE A 183 12.82 -3.22 -9.97
C PHE A 183 12.22 -3.86 -11.23
N HIS A 184 11.70 -3.05 -12.17
CA HIS A 184 11.05 -3.51 -13.41
C HIS A 184 9.90 -4.50 -13.14
N VAL A 185 9.06 -4.22 -12.14
CA VAL A 185 7.94 -5.07 -11.74
C VAL A 185 6.89 -5.13 -12.86
N PRO A 186 6.65 -6.31 -13.49
CA PRO A 186 5.79 -6.41 -14.67
C PRO A 186 4.34 -6.85 -14.36
N TRP A 187 3.96 -6.96 -13.10
CA TRP A 187 2.62 -7.30 -12.63
C TRP A 187 2.02 -6.15 -11.82
N PRO A 188 0.70 -6.15 -11.56
CA PRO A 188 0.08 -5.09 -10.77
C PRO A 188 0.61 -5.04 -9.33
N ALA A 189 1.18 -3.89 -8.96
CA ALA A 189 1.43 -3.53 -7.57
C ALA A 189 0.37 -2.53 -7.10
N LEU A 190 -0.19 -2.77 -5.92
CA LEU A 190 -1.46 -2.20 -5.47
C LEU A 190 -1.26 -1.45 -4.15
N LEU A 191 -1.95 -0.33 -4.00
CA LEU A 191 -1.98 0.45 -2.77
C LEU A 191 -3.09 -0.08 -1.86
N ASP A 192 -2.74 -0.50 -0.65
CA ASP A 192 -3.71 -0.81 0.40
C ASP A 192 -3.83 0.41 1.34
N PRO A 193 -4.85 1.29 1.17
CA PRO A 193 -4.94 2.54 1.89
C PRO A 193 -5.23 2.31 3.37
N GLY A 194 -4.20 2.31 4.16
CA GLY A 194 -4.27 2.18 5.63
C GLY A 194 -3.92 3.48 6.34
N SER A 195 -3.21 3.38 7.43
CA SER A 195 -2.68 4.52 8.17
C SER A 195 -1.60 5.29 7.41
N PRO A 196 -1.35 6.54 7.77
CA PRO A 196 -0.28 7.35 7.19
C PRO A 196 1.08 6.64 7.24
N ALA A 197 1.91 6.91 6.23
CA ALA A 197 3.25 6.36 6.08
C ALA A 197 4.06 6.30 7.38
N GLY A 198 4.76 5.23 7.61
CA GLY A 198 5.66 5.07 8.77
C GLY A 198 5.02 4.46 10.01
N SER A 199 3.79 4.01 9.96
CA SER A 199 3.08 3.49 11.14
C SER A 199 3.10 1.96 11.27
N PHE A 200 3.93 1.24 10.53
CA PHE A 200 4.11 -0.21 10.73
C PHE A 200 4.46 -0.57 12.19
N LYS A 201 5.15 0.33 12.89
CA LYS A 201 5.49 0.16 14.32
C LYS A 201 4.31 0.38 15.27
N GLN A 202 3.16 0.83 14.78
CA GLN A 202 1.96 1.04 15.59
C GLN A 202 0.87 0.06 15.15
N ALA A 203 0.35 -0.71 16.08
CA ALA A 203 -0.79 -1.60 15.83
C ALA A 203 -1.94 -0.81 15.21
N GLY A 204 -2.27 -1.08 13.94
CA GLY A 204 -3.31 -0.40 13.18
C GLY A 204 -2.85 0.32 11.91
N GLY A 205 -1.53 0.34 11.61
CA GLY A 205 -0.97 1.00 10.43
C GLY A 205 -1.29 0.32 9.09
N ALA A 206 -1.49 -0.97 9.10
CA ALA A 206 -1.78 -1.74 7.89
C ALA A 206 -3.16 -1.41 7.30
N GLY A 207 -3.27 -1.47 5.98
CA GLY A 207 -4.52 -1.30 5.26
C GLY A 207 -5.54 -2.41 5.52
N PRO A 208 -6.79 -2.24 5.08
CA PRO A 208 -7.86 -3.20 5.35
C PRO A 208 -7.59 -4.59 4.76
N VAL A 209 -6.99 -4.67 3.57
CA VAL A 209 -6.66 -5.96 2.92
C VAL A 209 -5.53 -6.65 3.68
N THR A 210 -4.47 -5.93 4.00
CA THR A 210 -3.34 -6.43 4.80
C THR A 210 -3.81 -7.01 6.14
N ARG A 211 -4.75 -6.33 6.81
CA ARG A 211 -5.35 -6.84 8.05
C ARG A 211 -6.22 -8.08 7.82
N ALA A 212 -7.02 -8.08 6.75
CA ALA A 212 -7.89 -9.21 6.43
C ALA A 212 -7.09 -10.50 6.17
N TYR A 213 -5.89 -10.39 5.61
CA TYR A 213 -4.98 -11.50 5.41
C TYR A 213 -4.10 -11.82 6.63
N GLY A 214 -4.21 -11.07 7.71
CA GLY A 214 -3.47 -11.30 8.95
C GLY A 214 -1.96 -11.08 8.82
N VAL A 215 -1.55 -10.20 7.91
CA VAL A 215 -0.14 -9.88 7.63
C VAL A 215 0.45 -9.08 8.78
N SER A 216 1.62 -9.50 9.26
CA SER A 216 2.35 -8.86 10.37
C SER A 216 3.83 -8.65 10.09
N LEU A 217 4.36 -9.22 9.01
CA LEU A 217 5.76 -9.13 8.58
C LEU A 217 5.82 -8.93 7.06
N TYR A 218 6.96 -8.48 6.54
CA TYR A 218 7.22 -8.32 5.11
C TYR A 218 8.54 -9.01 4.72
N PRO A 219 8.59 -9.65 3.53
CA PRO A 219 7.46 -9.96 2.67
C PRO A 219 6.57 -11.05 3.28
N THR A 220 5.28 -11.04 2.93
CA THR A 220 4.35 -12.14 3.22
C THR A 220 3.73 -12.62 1.91
N PHE A 221 3.69 -13.93 1.73
CA PHE A 221 3.20 -14.58 0.53
C PHE A 221 2.00 -15.47 0.80
N TYR A 222 1.09 -15.45 -0.15
CA TYR A 222 0.02 -16.43 -0.30
C TYR A 222 0.02 -16.96 -1.72
N VAL A 223 -0.16 -18.27 -1.87
CA VAL A 223 -0.51 -18.88 -3.16
C VAL A 223 -2.00 -19.22 -3.10
N ILE A 224 -2.73 -18.74 -4.10
CA ILE A 224 -4.18 -18.92 -4.24
C ILE A 224 -4.40 -19.83 -5.44
N ASP A 225 -5.13 -20.91 -5.23
CA ASP A 225 -5.46 -21.88 -6.30
C ASP A 225 -6.51 -21.30 -7.29
N PRO A 226 -6.73 -21.93 -8.46
CA PRO A 226 -7.70 -21.45 -9.43
C PRO A 226 -9.15 -21.38 -8.94
N ARG A 227 -9.45 -21.99 -7.77
CA ARG A 227 -10.77 -21.95 -7.14
C ARG A 227 -10.90 -20.83 -6.10
N GLY A 228 -9.85 -20.00 -5.97
CA GLY A 228 -9.80 -18.89 -5.01
C GLY A 228 -9.55 -19.32 -3.56
N ARG A 229 -8.91 -20.47 -3.34
CA ARG A 229 -8.55 -20.94 -1.99
C ARG A 229 -7.06 -20.82 -1.75
N LEU A 230 -6.68 -20.52 -0.52
CA LEU A 230 -5.28 -20.46 -0.10
C LEU A 230 -4.67 -21.87 -0.11
N SER A 231 -3.71 -22.12 -0.99
CA SER A 231 -3.01 -23.40 -1.09
C SER A 231 -1.71 -23.42 -0.30
N TRP A 232 -1.07 -22.25 -0.14
CA TRP A 232 0.17 -22.08 0.61
C TRP A 232 0.32 -20.65 1.13
N ARG A 233 1.17 -20.46 2.15
CA ARG A 233 1.48 -19.16 2.75
C ARG A 233 2.83 -19.16 3.44
N ASN A 234 3.50 -18.02 3.45
CA ASN A 234 4.68 -17.76 4.27
C ASN A 234 4.87 -16.25 4.51
N ASP A 235 5.52 -15.89 5.62
CA ASP A 235 5.77 -14.50 6.03
C ASP A 235 7.26 -14.15 6.07
N ARG A 236 8.03 -14.66 5.11
CA ARG A 236 9.47 -14.40 4.92
C ARG A 236 9.87 -14.56 3.47
N GLU A 237 11.09 -14.10 3.15
CA GLU A 237 11.76 -14.45 1.89
C GLU A 237 11.74 -15.95 1.64
N GLN A 238 11.57 -16.33 0.40
CA GLN A 238 11.47 -17.72 0.01
C GLN A 238 12.49 -18.04 -1.09
N PRO A 239 13.12 -19.23 -1.05
CA PRO A 239 13.89 -19.70 -2.18
C PRO A 239 13.02 -19.81 -3.44
N ASP A 240 13.51 -19.32 -4.58
CA ASP A 240 12.81 -19.35 -5.87
C ASP A 240 12.24 -20.74 -6.21
N MET A 241 13.02 -21.79 -5.93
CA MET A 241 12.60 -23.18 -6.16
C MET A 241 11.35 -23.55 -5.36
N LEU A 242 11.29 -23.16 -4.08
CA LEU A 242 10.15 -23.47 -3.22
C LEU A 242 8.91 -22.72 -3.68
N LEU A 243 9.05 -21.44 -3.98
CA LEU A 243 7.91 -20.62 -4.43
C LEU A 243 7.37 -21.11 -5.77
N SER A 244 8.27 -21.46 -6.72
CA SER A 244 7.90 -22.08 -7.98
C SER A 244 7.18 -23.42 -7.81
N GLU A 245 7.69 -24.29 -6.93
CA GLU A 245 7.04 -25.56 -6.57
C GLU A 245 5.62 -25.33 -6.05
N LYS A 246 5.43 -24.38 -5.10
CA LYS A 246 4.11 -24.10 -4.51
C LYS A 246 3.12 -23.52 -5.51
N LEU A 247 3.60 -22.74 -6.47
CA LEU A 247 2.76 -22.25 -7.57
C LEU A 247 2.28 -23.39 -8.47
N HIS A 248 3.18 -24.32 -8.84
CA HIS A 248 2.82 -25.47 -9.67
C HIS A 248 1.92 -26.46 -8.93
N ASP A 249 2.20 -26.75 -7.65
CA ASP A 249 1.34 -27.61 -6.81
C ASP A 249 -0.11 -27.08 -6.75
N ALA A 250 -0.28 -25.76 -6.74
CA ALA A 250 -1.59 -25.11 -6.67
C ALA A 250 -2.34 -25.11 -8.02
N ALA A 251 -1.60 -25.17 -9.12
CA ALA A 251 -2.18 -25.19 -10.47
C ALA A 251 -2.83 -26.56 -10.82
N GLY A 252 -2.43 -27.65 -10.16
CA GLY A 252 -2.99 -29.02 -10.28
C GLY A 252 -2.24 -29.86 -11.29
#